data_5716e908abc2de518ffa18126ee15025
#
_entry.id   5716e908abc2de518ffa18126ee15025
#
_cell.length_a   1.000
_cell.length_b   1.000
_cell.length_c   1.000
_cell.angle_alpha   90.00
_cell.angle_beta   90.00
_cell.angle_gamma   90.00
#
_symmetry.space_group_name_H-M   'P 1'
#
loop_
_entity.id
_entity.type
_entity.pdbx_description
1 polymer ?
#
loop_
_entity_poly.entity_id
_entity_poly.type
_entity_poly.pdbx_seq_one_letter_code
_entity_poly.pdbx_strand_id
1 'polypeptide(L)' 'GFIAYPLVRVWPNPPPEDATLKALYEELPSGVYRLLLESKETLFLFKLPADGKPARLPVIELLRKEVKLLRVLP' A
#
# COMPACT_ATOMS: atom_id res chain seq x y z
N GLY A 1 -15.36 -7.55 6.98
CA GLY A 1 -14.59 -6.49 7.59
C GLY A 1 -13.23 -6.33 6.94
N PHE A 2 -12.42 -5.44 7.45
CA PHE A 2 -11.11 -5.14 6.87
C PHE A 2 -10.14 -6.31 6.95
N ILE A 3 -10.35 -7.23 7.87
CA ILE A 3 -9.55 -8.45 8.00
C ILE A 3 -9.54 -9.31 6.74
N ALA A 4 -10.60 -9.19 5.93
CA ALA A 4 -10.72 -9.95 4.70
C ALA A 4 -9.71 -9.52 3.63
N TYR A 5 -9.15 -8.32 3.77
CA TYR A 5 -8.17 -7.80 2.82
C TYR A 5 -6.76 -8.15 3.33
N PRO A 6 -5.94 -8.81 2.52
CA PRO A 6 -4.64 -9.28 3.00
C PRO A 6 -3.66 -8.13 3.27
N LEU A 7 -2.85 -8.31 4.28
CA LEU A 7 -1.69 -7.47 4.49
C LEU A 7 -0.65 -7.79 3.43
N VAL A 8 0.03 -6.77 2.95
CA VAL A 8 1.05 -6.93 1.92
C VAL A 8 2.29 -6.11 2.28
N ARG A 9 3.42 -6.57 1.77
CA ARG A 9 4.65 -5.79 1.77
C ARG A 9 4.97 -5.47 0.33
N VAL A 10 5.20 -4.21 0.05
CA VAL A 10 5.46 -3.74 -1.31
C VAL A 10 6.82 -3.07 -1.34
N TRP A 11 7.68 -3.53 -2.24
CA TRP A 11 8.98 -2.90 -2.48
C TRP A 11 8.89 -2.14 -3.80
N PRO A 12 8.70 -0.82 -3.73
CA PRO A 12 8.62 -0.01 -4.94
C PRO A 12 9.99 0.24 -5.54
N ASN A 13 10.00 0.70 -6.77
CA ASN A 13 11.21 1.25 -7.37
C ASN A 13 11.63 2.49 -6.57
N PRO A 14 12.89 2.96 -6.71
CA PRO A 14 13.31 4.15 -5.98
C PRO A 14 12.31 5.29 -6.16
N PRO A 15 11.93 5.96 -5.07
CA PRO A 15 10.91 7.00 -5.13
C PRO A 15 11.43 8.24 -5.85
N PRO A 16 10.51 9.08 -6.38
CA PRO A 16 10.88 10.39 -6.85
C PRO A 16 11.38 11.27 -5.70
N GLU A 17 11.89 12.44 -6.03
CA GLU A 17 12.44 13.35 -5.01
C GLU A 17 11.39 14.00 -4.12
N ASP A 18 10.12 13.91 -4.48
CA ASP A 18 9.03 14.45 -3.67
C ASP A 18 9.05 13.82 -2.28
N ALA A 19 9.16 14.64 -1.24
CA ALA A 19 9.30 14.16 0.14
C ALA A 19 8.11 13.35 0.62
N THR A 20 6.89 13.72 0.20
CA THR A 20 5.68 13.00 0.60
C THR A 20 5.64 11.61 -0.01
N LEU A 21 5.96 11.49 -1.30
CA LEU A 21 6.01 10.19 -1.97
C LEU A 21 7.16 9.34 -1.43
N LYS A 22 8.27 9.97 -1.09
CA LYS A 22 9.40 9.26 -0.52
C LYS A 22 9.02 8.61 0.81
N ALA A 23 8.34 9.34 1.68
CA ALA A 23 7.89 8.83 2.97
C ALA A 23 6.92 7.65 2.78
N LEU A 24 5.97 7.78 1.85
CA LEU A 24 5.05 6.69 1.51
C LEU A 24 5.80 5.45 1.04
N TYR A 25 6.74 5.62 0.13
CA TYR A 25 7.49 4.51 -0.44
C TYR A 25 8.35 3.80 0.60
N GLU A 26 8.86 4.52 1.60
CA GLU A 26 9.59 3.93 2.71
C GLU A 26 8.68 3.09 3.61
N GLU A 27 7.40 3.44 3.70
CA GLU A 27 6.44 2.72 4.52
C GLU A 27 5.88 1.46 3.83
N LEU A 28 5.81 1.44 2.51
CA LEU A 28 5.20 0.34 1.77
C LEU A 28 5.78 -1.04 2.10
N PRO A 29 7.09 -1.20 2.34
CA PRO A 29 7.64 -2.50 2.70
C PRO A 29 7.39 -2.93 4.14
N SER A 30 6.82 -2.08 4.97
CA SER A 30 6.67 -2.36 6.40
C SER A 30 5.60 -3.39 6.74
N GLY A 31 4.67 -3.66 5.80
CA GLY A 31 3.60 -4.63 6.04
C GLY A 31 2.37 -4.05 6.72
N VAL A 32 2.21 -2.72 6.74
CA VAL A 32 1.04 -2.09 7.36
C VAL A 32 -0.09 -1.85 6.36
N TYR A 33 0.18 -2.01 5.07
CA TYR A 33 -0.84 -1.81 4.04
C TYR A 33 -1.59 -3.10 3.74
N ARG A 34 -2.86 -2.95 3.39
CA ARG A 34 -3.70 -4.03 2.92
C ARG A 34 -4.00 -3.83 1.44
N LEU A 35 -4.12 -4.93 0.72
CA LEU A 35 -4.50 -4.90 -0.68
C LEU A 35 -6.03 -4.89 -0.78
N LEU A 36 -6.58 -3.79 -1.27
CA LEU A 36 -8.01 -3.64 -1.45
C LEU A 36 -8.45 -4.31 -2.74
N LEU A 37 -7.74 -4.04 -3.82
CA LEU A 37 -8.10 -4.46 -5.16
C LEU A 37 -6.86 -4.39 -6.02
N GLU A 38 -6.78 -5.22 -7.03
CA GLU A 38 -5.75 -5.09 -8.05
C GLU A 38 -6.36 -5.21 -9.43
N SER A 39 -5.84 -4.40 -10.34
CA SER A 39 -6.13 -4.50 -11.75
C SER A 39 -4.86 -4.92 -12.49
N LYS A 40 -4.95 -5.02 -13.81
CA LYS A 40 -3.80 -5.38 -14.62
C LYS A 40 -2.62 -4.43 -14.44
N GLU A 41 -2.91 -3.15 -14.23
CA GLU A 41 -1.88 -2.11 -14.20
C GLU A 41 -1.70 -1.42 -12.85
N THR A 42 -2.62 -1.62 -11.91
CA THR A 42 -2.66 -0.84 -10.68
C THR A 42 -2.95 -1.70 -9.46
N LEU A 43 -2.28 -1.37 -8.37
CA LEU A 43 -2.59 -1.90 -7.04
C LEU A 43 -3.30 -0.81 -6.25
N PHE A 44 -4.38 -1.18 -5.56
CA PHE A 44 -5.13 -0.28 -4.69
C PHE A 44 -4.90 -0.72 -3.25
N LEU A 45 -4.24 0.13 -2.47
CA LEU A 45 -3.80 -0.20 -1.12
C LEU A 45 -4.40 0.75 -0.11
N PHE A 46 -4.58 0.28 1.11
CA PHE A 46 -4.98 1.14 2.21
C PHE A 46 -4.33 0.66 3.51
N LYS A 47 -4.28 1.53 4.50
CA LYS A 47 -3.91 1.13 5.85
C LYS A 47 -4.96 1.63 6.83
N LEU A 48 -5.17 0.87 7.89
CA LEU A 48 -6.10 1.26 8.92
C LEU A 48 -5.52 2.43 9.73
N PRO A 49 -6.36 3.40 10.13
CA PRO A 49 -5.89 4.47 10.99
C PRO A 49 -5.45 3.93 12.35
N ALA A 50 -4.53 4.66 12.99
CA ALA A 50 -3.95 4.23 14.25
C ALA A 50 -4.98 4.05 15.37
N ASP A 51 -6.08 4.80 15.33
CA ASP A 51 -7.14 4.72 16.33
C ASP A 51 -8.18 3.64 16.04
N GLY A 52 -8.03 2.92 14.93
CA GLY A 52 -8.95 1.87 14.54
C GLY A 52 -10.34 2.35 14.16
N LYS A 53 -10.53 3.66 13.98
CA LYS A 53 -11.85 4.25 13.66
C LYS A 53 -11.84 4.82 12.25
N PRO A 54 -12.12 4.00 11.23
CA PRO A 54 -12.05 4.46 9.85
C PRO A 54 -13.29 5.27 9.48
N ALA A 55 -13.28 6.56 9.77
CA ALA A 55 -14.31 7.45 9.23
C ALA A 55 -14.11 7.61 7.73
N ARG A 56 -12.86 7.58 7.28
CA ARG A 56 -12.51 7.70 5.88
C ARG A 56 -11.15 7.04 5.67
N LEU A 57 -11.07 6.10 4.73
CA LEU A 57 -9.83 5.39 4.42
C LEU A 57 -9.28 5.89 3.09
N PRO A 58 -8.16 6.62 3.10
CA PRO A 58 -7.50 6.98 1.85
C PRO A 58 -7.02 5.73 1.14
N VAL A 59 -7.32 5.63 -0.14
CA VAL A 59 -6.85 4.53 -0.98
C VAL A 59 -5.68 5.05 -1.81
N ILE A 60 -4.60 4.31 -1.80
CA ILE A 60 -3.40 4.61 -2.55
C ILE A 60 -3.42 3.80 -3.83
N GLU A 61 -3.28 4.47 -4.96
CA GLU A 61 -3.14 3.84 -6.26
C GLU A 61 -1.66 3.77 -6.60
N LEU A 62 -1.14 2.56 -6.76
CA LEU A 62 0.25 2.34 -7.10
C LEU A 62 0.33 1.56 -8.39
N LEU A 63 1.00 2.11 -9.40
CA LEU A 63 1.15 1.43 -10.68
C LEU A 63 2.06 0.20 -10.53
N ARG A 64 1.66 -0.91 -11.12
CA ARG A 64 2.45 -2.15 -11.06
C ARG A 64 3.87 -1.96 -11.60
N LYS A 65 4.04 -1.11 -12.61
CA LYS A 65 5.36 -0.84 -13.17
C LYS A 65 6.30 -0.16 -12.18
N GLU A 66 5.76 0.42 -11.11
CA GLU A 66 6.54 1.05 -10.05
C GLU A 66 6.91 0.08 -8.93
N VAL A 67 6.51 -1.19 -9.05
CA VAL A 67 6.70 -2.20 -8.01
C VAL A 67 7.76 -3.20 -8.43
N LYS A 68 8.79 -3.36 -7.59
CA LYS A 68 9.80 -4.41 -7.77
C LYS A 68 9.30 -5.75 -7.31
N LEU A 69 8.62 -5.76 -6.17
CA LEU A 69 8.19 -6.99 -5.53
C LEU A 69 6.99 -6.70 -4.65
N LEU A 70 6.03 -7.60 -4.68
CA LEU A 70 4.88 -7.58 -3.78
C LEU A 70 4.81 -8.94 -3.10
N ARG A 71 4.63 -8.94 -1.79
CA ARG A 71 4.49 -10.15 -1.01
C ARG A 71 3.22 -10.08 -0.19
N VAL A 72 2.33 -11.04 -0.38
CA VAL A 72 1.13 -11.17 0.42
C VAL A 72 1.49 -11.90 1.70
N LEU A 73 1.14 -11.32 2.85
CA LEU A 73 1.43 -11.91 4.14
C LEU A 73 0.37 -12.94 4.53
N PRO A 74 0.75 -14.00 5.22
CA PRO A 74 -0.21 -15.00 5.66
C PRO A 74 -1.16 -14.48 6.74
#